data_3465a9c6f12401e628ab700a53ef0b08
#
_entry.id   3465a9c6f12401e628ab700a53ef0b08
#
_cell.length_a   1.000
_cell.length_b   1.000
_cell.length_c   1.000
_cell.angle_alpha   90.00
_cell.angle_beta   90.00
_cell.angle_gamma   90.00
#
_symmetry.space_group_name_H-M   'P 1'
#
loop_
_entity.id
_entity.type
_entity.pdbx_description
1 polymer ?
#
loop_
_entity_poly.entity_id
_entity_poly.type
_entity_poly.pdbx_seq_one_letter_code
_entity_poly.pdbx_strand_id
1 'polypeptide(L)'
;IQDDSRENATQQAKDTIDSDARLIDTHGAYLDSPRNVARELNVPFINLNKLTHEVVEGMGPEDSKKLYVWVAPNTVAALPKGRQDNTHLNVYGASIVAELAAKAVTEVVPALKPYLRHYDLVVAKDGSGDFFSVQEAINAVPDFRKGKRTTILVRKGVYKEKIVIPES
;
A
#
# COMPACT_ATOMS: atom_id res chain seq x y z
N ILE A 1 21.28 -11.06 31.52
CA ILE A 1 21.63 -10.56 30.16
C ILE A 1 20.35 -9.95 29.64
N GLN A 2 20.26 -8.63 29.72
CA GLN A 2 19.14 -7.83 29.25
C GLN A 2 19.22 -7.76 27.71
N ASP A 3 18.12 -8.01 27.02
CA ASP A 3 18.06 -8.08 25.57
C ASP A 3 18.09 -6.65 24.98
N ASP A 4 19.29 -6.14 24.71
CA ASP A 4 19.54 -4.82 24.09
C ASP A 4 19.03 -4.70 22.66
N SER A 5 18.57 -5.80 22.04
CA SER A 5 18.10 -5.80 20.66
C SER A 5 16.77 -5.08 20.48
N ARG A 6 15.93 -5.03 21.52
CA ARG A 6 14.62 -4.35 21.50
C ARG A 6 14.71 -2.84 21.70
N GLU A 7 15.69 -2.38 22.48
CA GLU A 7 15.92 -0.94 22.66
C GLU A 7 16.50 -0.31 21.40
N ASN A 8 17.40 -1.00 20.70
CA ASN A 8 17.97 -0.54 19.45
C ASN A 8 16.91 -0.42 18.32
N ALA A 9 15.97 -1.38 18.22
CA ALA A 9 14.88 -1.30 17.25
C ALA A 9 13.91 -0.14 17.53
N THR A 10 13.70 0.19 18.82
CA THR A 10 12.82 1.29 19.23
C THR A 10 13.50 2.66 19.00
N GLN A 11 14.81 2.73 19.14
CA GLN A 11 15.60 3.93 18.88
C GLN A 11 15.69 4.20 17.37
N GLN A 12 15.95 3.18 16.55
CA GLN A 12 15.93 3.28 15.08
C GLN A 12 14.60 3.77 14.52
N ALA A 13 13.46 3.37 15.13
CA ALA A 13 12.15 3.86 14.72
C ALA A 13 11.89 5.34 15.10
N LYS A 14 12.59 5.88 16.09
CA LYS A 14 12.50 7.30 16.46
C LYS A 14 13.33 8.21 15.56
N ASP A 15 14.41 7.68 14.98
CA ASP A 15 15.35 8.43 14.16
C ASP A 15 14.95 8.50 12.68
N THR A 16 13.77 8.00 12.31
CA THR A 16 13.32 7.93 10.90
C THR A 16 12.75 9.24 10.37
N ILE A 17 12.55 10.25 11.20
CA ILE A 17 12.07 11.57 10.78
C ILE A 17 13.00 12.62 11.37
N ASP A 18 13.67 13.40 10.52
CA ASP A 18 14.50 14.50 10.97
C ASP A 18 13.65 15.74 11.36
N SER A 19 14.32 16.80 11.88
CA SER A 19 13.68 18.04 12.29
C SER A 19 12.92 18.75 11.15
N ASP A 20 13.25 18.46 9.90
CA ASP A 20 12.65 19.03 8.70
C ASP A 20 11.56 18.14 8.10
N ALA A 21 11.12 17.12 8.84
CA ALA A 21 10.09 16.15 8.44
C ALA A 21 10.48 15.30 7.19
N ARG A 22 11.77 15.14 6.92
CA ARG A 22 12.27 14.29 5.83
C ARG A 22 12.39 12.84 6.28
N LEU A 23 12.06 11.93 5.37
CA LEU A 23 12.25 10.50 5.60
C LEU A 23 13.76 10.17 5.60
N ILE A 24 14.22 9.57 6.69
CA ILE A 24 15.61 9.07 6.79
C ILE A 24 15.62 7.62 6.29
N ASP A 25 16.36 7.36 5.21
CA ASP A 25 16.58 6.01 4.72
C ASP A 25 17.71 5.33 5.51
N THR A 26 17.34 4.36 6.32
CA THR A 26 18.27 3.62 7.18
C THR A 26 18.85 2.36 6.51
N HIS A 27 18.46 2.05 5.25
CA HIS A 27 18.92 0.85 4.56
C HIS A 27 20.37 0.95 4.07
N GLY A 28 20.84 2.17 3.81
CA GLY A 28 22.23 2.42 3.40
C GLY A 28 22.67 1.59 2.19
N ALA A 29 23.86 1.01 2.26
CA ALA A 29 24.45 0.23 1.17
C ALA A 29 23.72 -1.09 0.84
N TYR A 30 22.78 -1.55 1.68
CA TYR A 30 21.99 -2.74 1.37
C TYR A 30 21.11 -2.55 0.12
N LEU A 31 20.77 -1.30 -0.23
CA LEU A 31 20.00 -0.99 -1.45
C LEU A 31 20.81 -1.20 -2.74
N ASP A 32 22.12 -1.18 -2.67
CA ASP A 32 22.99 -1.32 -3.83
C ASP A 32 23.14 -2.79 -4.26
N SER A 33 23.12 -3.72 -3.31
CA SER A 33 23.34 -5.14 -3.58
C SER A 33 22.34 -5.70 -4.60
N PRO A 34 21.01 -5.60 -4.45
CA PRO A 34 20.06 -6.14 -5.43
C PRO A 34 20.15 -5.42 -6.78
N ARG A 35 20.46 -4.12 -6.80
CA ARG A 35 20.67 -3.35 -8.03
C ARG A 35 21.90 -3.84 -8.80
N ASN A 36 23.01 -4.09 -8.09
CA ASN A 36 24.24 -4.56 -8.68
C ASN A 36 24.07 -5.97 -9.25
N VAL A 37 23.45 -6.89 -8.49
CA VAL A 37 23.17 -8.26 -8.95
C VAL A 37 22.27 -8.24 -10.18
N ALA A 38 21.22 -7.42 -10.18
CA ALA A 38 20.34 -7.31 -11.35
C ALA A 38 21.10 -6.84 -12.61
N ARG A 39 22.02 -5.87 -12.46
CA ARG A 39 22.86 -5.40 -13.54
C ARG A 39 23.85 -6.47 -14.01
N GLU A 40 24.50 -7.18 -13.10
CA GLU A 40 25.44 -8.28 -13.41
C GLU A 40 24.76 -9.43 -14.16
N LEU A 41 23.54 -9.79 -13.74
CA LEU A 41 22.78 -10.86 -14.36
C LEU A 41 21.93 -10.41 -15.54
N ASN A 42 21.95 -9.12 -15.88
CA ASN A 42 21.14 -8.51 -16.93
C ASN A 42 19.64 -8.85 -16.79
N VAL A 43 19.12 -8.76 -15.57
CA VAL A 43 17.70 -8.96 -15.27
C VAL A 43 17.00 -7.63 -14.96
N PRO A 44 15.68 -7.49 -15.27
CA PRO A 44 14.93 -6.31 -14.93
C PRO A 44 14.97 -5.99 -13.43
N PHE A 45 15.13 -4.71 -13.09
CA PHE A 45 15.17 -4.25 -11.70
C PHE A 45 14.17 -3.13 -11.47
N ILE A 46 13.41 -3.24 -10.39
CA ILE A 46 12.50 -2.20 -9.91
C ILE A 46 13.07 -1.63 -8.61
N ASN A 47 13.33 -0.34 -8.58
CA ASN A 47 13.72 0.35 -7.35
C ASN A 47 12.47 0.66 -6.50
N LEU A 48 11.91 -0.36 -5.87
CA LEU A 48 10.70 -0.22 -5.05
C LEU A 48 10.94 0.66 -3.82
N ASN A 49 12.15 0.63 -3.25
CA ASN A 49 12.53 1.54 -2.16
C ASN A 49 12.34 3.01 -2.56
N LYS A 50 12.83 3.42 -3.74
CA LYS A 50 12.65 4.78 -4.24
C LYS A 50 11.16 5.13 -4.37
N LEU A 51 10.35 4.25 -4.96
CA LEU A 51 8.93 4.49 -5.17
C LEU A 51 8.16 4.62 -3.85
N THR A 52 8.45 3.77 -2.88
CA THR A 52 7.83 3.85 -1.55
C THR A 52 8.30 5.08 -0.77
N HIS A 53 9.56 5.46 -0.90
CA HIS A 53 10.11 6.68 -0.31
C HIS A 53 9.35 7.92 -0.80
N GLU A 54 9.15 8.06 -2.11
CA GLU A 54 8.40 9.15 -2.71
C GLU A 54 6.96 9.24 -2.19
N VAL A 55 6.29 8.10 -1.98
CA VAL A 55 4.94 8.07 -1.39
C VAL A 55 4.96 8.52 0.06
N VAL A 56 5.87 7.98 0.88
CA VAL A 56 5.96 8.31 2.31
C VAL A 56 6.30 9.79 2.51
N GLU A 57 7.25 10.34 1.76
CA GLU A 57 7.59 11.77 1.80
C GLU A 57 6.41 12.64 1.34
N GLY A 58 5.73 12.25 0.25
CA GLY A 58 4.57 12.99 -0.26
C GLY A 58 3.39 13.02 0.71
N MET A 59 3.22 11.98 1.53
CA MET A 59 2.20 11.94 2.59
C MET A 59 2.61 12.74 3.83
N GLY A 60 3.89 12.87 4.09
CA GLY A 60 4.42 13.49 5.30
C GLY A 60 4.34 12.60 6.55
N PRO A 61 4.91 13.07 7.69
CA PRO A 61 5.15 12.23 8.85
C PRO A 61 3.89 11.70 9.54
N GLU A 62 2.79 12.45 9.51
CA GLU A 62 1.57 12.03 10.19
C GLU A 62 0.70 11.12 9.30
N ASP A 63 0.49 11.48 8.04
CA ASP A 63 -0.36 10.70 7.15
C ASP A 63 0.29 9.39 6.70
N SER A 64 1.62 9.33 6.60
CA SER A 64 2.34 8.09 6.27
C SER A 64 2.17 6.99 7.31
N LYS A 65 1.86 7.32 8.58
CA LYS A 65 1.52 6.33 9.62
C LYS A 65 0.33 5.44 9.21
N LYS A 66 -0.57 5.94 8.36
CA LYS A 66 -1.71 5.19 7.82
C LYS A 66 -1.30 3.98 6.97
N LEU A 67 -0.09 3.97 6.44
CA LEU A 67 0.45 2.85 5.67
C LEU A 67 0.91 1.68 6.56
N TYR A 68 1.18 1.94 7.83
CA TYR A 68 1.86 1.04 8.75
C TYR A 68 0.95 0.54 9.87
N VAL A 69 1.48 -0.38 10.70
CA VAL A 69 0.71 -0.95 11.82
C VAL A 69 0.75 0.00 13.02
N TRP A 70 -0.04 1.07 12.91
CA TRP A 70 -0.30 1.99 14.01
C TRP A 70 -1.68 1.70 14.61
N VAL A 71 -1.70 1.22 15.84
CA VAL A 71 -2.91 0.77 16.55
C VAL A 71 -2.97 1.42 17.91
N ALA A 72 -4.06 2.13 18.20
CA ALA A 72 -4.27 2.73 19.51
C ALA A 72 -4.53 1.64 20.58
N PRO A 73 -4.16 1.87 21.85
CA PRO A 73 -4.48 0.95 22.94
C PRO A 73 -5.98 0.63 22.99
N ASN A 74 -6.29 -0.63 23.32
CA ASN A 74 -7.65 -1.15 23.49
C ASN A 74 -8.57 -1.12 22.24
N THR A 75 -8.00 -0.91 21.01
CA THR A 75 -8.79 -0.94 19.78
C THR A 75 -8.81 -2.30 19.11
N VAL A 76 -7.79 -3.14 19.33
CA VAL A 76 -7.67 -4.48 18.78
C VAL A 76 -7.38 -5.46 19.92
N ALA A 77 -8.20 -6.48 20.07
CA ALA A 77 -8.07 -7.45 21.17
C ALA A 77 -6.69 -8.14 21.22
N ALA A 78 -6.09 -8.43 20.07
CA ALA A 78 -4.74 -9.02 19.97
C ALA A 78 -3.61 -8.03 20.32
N LEU A 79 -3.88 -6.73 20.40
CA LEU A 79 -2.92 -5.66 20.68
C LEU A 79 -3.46 -4.71 21.76
N PRO A 80 -3.68 -5.18 23.00
CA PRO A 80 -4.34 -4.39 24.05
C PRO A 80 -3.55 -3.14 24.44
N LYS A 81 -2.22 -3.16 24.30
CA LYS A 81 -1.36 -2.01 24.55
C LYS A 81 -1.20 -1.06 23.35
N GLY A 82 -1.86 -1.39 22.22
CA GLY A 82 -1.63 -0.72 20.94
C GLY A 82 -0.29 -1.14 20.30
N ARG A 83 0.03 -0.53 19.18
CA ARG A 83 1.30 -0.74 18.47
C ARG A 83 1.66 0.53 17.68
N GLN A 84 2.91 0.90 17.69
CA GLN A 84 3.47 1.95 16.85
C GLN A 84 4.63 1.32 16.05
N ASP A 85 4.36 1.01 14.81
CA ASP A 85 5.27 0.23 13.97
C ASP A 85 5.42 0.93 12.62
N ASN A 86 6.60 1.43 12.33
CA ASN A 86 6.92 2.12 11.07
C ASN A 86 7.54 1.18 10.02
N THR A 87 7.59 -0.12 10.28
CA THR A 87 8.25 -1.11 9.41
C THR A 87 7.25 -2.01 8.70
N HIS A 88 6.25 -2.49 9.44
CA HIS A 88 5.28 -3.43 8.90
C HIS A 88 4.08 -2.69 8.32
N LEU A 89 3.86 -2.89 7.02
CA LEU A 89 2.69 -2.36 6.33
C LEU A 89 1.41 -3.00 6.86
N ASN A 90 0.37 -2.21 7.03
CA ASN A 90 -0.99 -2.72 7.16
C ASN A 90 -1.59 -3.06 5.78
N VAL A 91 -2.85 -3.51 5.72
CA VAL A 91 -3.52 -3.90 4.46
C VAL A 91 -3.58 -2.73 3.47
N TYR A 92 -3.86 -1.53 3.95
CA TYR A 92 -3.90 -0.32 3.11
C TYR A 92 -2.52 -0.01 2.51
N GLY A 93 -1.48 0.06 3.36
CA GLY A 93 -0.12 0.31 2.89
C GLY A 93 0.40 -0.78 1.94
N ALA A 94 0.11 -2.05 2.23
CA ALA A 94 0.45 -3.15 1.34
C ALA A 94 -0.24 -3.05 -0.02
N SER A 95 -1.48 -2.54 -0.06
CA SER A 95 -2.20 -2.31 -1.33
C SER A 95 -1.54 -1.21 -2.16
N ILE A 96 -1.15 -0.09 -1.54
CA ILE A 96 -0.44 1.01 -2.22
C ILE A 96 0.88 0.50 -2.80
N VAL A 97 1.67 -0.21 -2.00
CA VAL A 97 2.97 -0.75 -2.46
C VAL A 97 2.79 -1.78 -3.58
N ALA A 98 1.74 -2.62 -3.51
CA ALA A 98 1.43 -3.58 -4.58
C ALA A 98 1.06 -2.87 -5.90
N GLU A 99 0.31 -1.77 -5.86
CA GLU A 99 0.01 -0.98 -7.05
C GLU A 99 1.26 -0.35 -7.67
N LEU A 100 2.12 0.24 -6.84
CA LEU A 100 3.42 0.77 -7.29
C LEU A 100 4.26 -0.31 -7.98
N ALA A 101 4.37 -1.47 -7.35
CA ALA A 101 5.13 -2.60 -7.89
C ALA A 101 4.52 -3.10 -9.20
N ALA A 102 3.20 -3.28 -9.28
CA ALA A 102 2.51 -3.73 -10.48
C ALA A 102 2.73 -2.76 -11.66
N LYS A 103 2.63 -1.45 -11.42
CA LYS A 103 2.91 -0.42 -12.43
C LYS A 103 4.36 -0.48 -12.88
N ALA A 104 5.30 -0.48 -11.95
CA ALA A 104 6.73 -0.50 -12.25
C ALA A 104 7.18 -1.77 -12.99
N VAL A 105 6.60 -2.94 -12.65
CA VAL A 105 6.85 -4.19 -13.39
C VAL A 105 6.52 -4.03 -14.87
N THR A 106 5.41 -3.40 -15.21
CA THR A 106 5.01 -3.23 -16.62
C THR A 106 5.83 -2.18 -17.36
N GLU A 107 6.53 -1.31 -16.66
CA GLU A 107 7.46 -0.35 -17.25
C GLU A 107 8.80 -1.01 -17.61
N VAL A 108 9.32 -1.86 -16.71
CA VAL A 108 10.61 -2.56 -16.95
C VAL A 108 10.45 -3.86 -17.76
N VAL A 109 9.27 -4.46 -17.76
CA VAL A 109 8.92 -5.67 -18.54
C VAL A 109 7.61 -5.40 -19.31
N PRO A 110 7.65 -4.65 -20.43
CA PRO A 110 6.44 -4.25 -21.17
C PRO A 110 5.55 -5.42 -21.62
N ALA A 111 6.12 -6.61 -21.82
CA ALA A 111 5.39 -7.82 -22.17
C ALA A 111 4.35 -8.22 -21.11
N LEU A 112 4.50 -7.76 -19.86
CA LEU A 112 3.54 -8.03 -18.78
C LEU A 112 2.36 -7.05 -18.75
N LYS A 113 2.44 -5.94 -19.48
CA LYS A 113 1.38 -4.92 -19.51
C LYS A 113 -0.02 -5.46 -19.85
N PRO A 114 -0.21 -6.41 -20.80
CA PRO A 114 -1.53 -6.97 -21.09
C PRO A 114 -2.11 -7.82 -19.95
N TYR A 115 -1.29 -8.26 -19.01
CA TYR A 115 -1.71 -9.08 -17.87
C TYR A 115 -2.02 -8.25 -16.63
N LEU A 116 -1.71 -6.94 -16.63
CA LEU A 116 -2.09 -6.05 -15.56
C LEU A 116 -3.60 -5.81 -15.60
N ARG A 117 -4.29 -6.27 -14.55
CA ARG A 117 -5.73 -6.06 -14.44
C ARG A 117 -6.00 -4.66 -13.89
N HIS A 118 -6.69 -3.85 -14.65
CA HIS A 118 -7.23 -2.58 -14.20
C HIS A 118 -8.68 -2.75 -13.79
N TYR A 119 -9.03 -2.24 -12.61
CA TYR A 119 -10.40 -2.10 -12.17
C TYR A 119 -10.72 -0.60 -12.11
N ASP A 120 -11.92 -0.22 -12.57
CA ASP A 120 -12.34 1.19 -12.56
C ASP A 120 -12.69 1.64 -11.13
N LEU A 121 -13.24 0.72 -10.31
CA LEU A 121 -13.64 0.97 -8.92
C LEU A 121 -13.27 -0.23 -8.04
N VAL A 122 -12.96 0.02 -6.78
CA VAL A 122 -12.63 -1.01 -5.79
C VAL A 122 -13.51 -0.88 -4.57
N VAL A 123 -14.14 -1.99 -4.18
CA VAL A 123 -14.92 -2.10 -2.94
C VAL A 123 -14.14 -2.88 -1.90
N ALA A 124 -13.96 -2.35 -0.70
CA ALA A 124 -13.27 -3.03 0.38
C ALA A 124 -13.79 -2.60 1.75
N LYS A 125 -14.09 -3.59 2.62
CA LYS A 125 -14.58 -3.33 4.00
C LYS A 125 -13.51 -2.79 4.95
N ASP A 126 -12.26 -2.99 4.62
CA ASP A 126 -11.10 -2.55 5.41
C ASP A 126 -10.63 -1.12 5.10
N GLY A 127 -11.34 -0.41 4.23
CA GLY A 127 -11.02 0.96 3.82
C GLY A 127 -9.93 1.06 2.75
N SER A 128 -9.45 -0.06 2.22
CA SER A 128 -8.44 -0.11 1.17
C SER A 128 -9.01 0.02 -0.26
N GLY A 129 -10.29 0.33 -0.38
CA GLY A 129 -11.00 0.57 -1.65
C GLY A 129 -11.64 1.96 -1.70
N ASP A 130 -12.22 2.27 -2.86
CA ASP A 130 -12.95 3.53 -3.08
C ASP A 130 -14.28 3.56 -2.33
N PHE A 131 -14.87 2.38 -2.08
CA PHE A 131 -16.19 2.22 -1.45
C PHE A 131 -16.20 1.11 -0.41
N PHE A 132 -17.09 1.24 0.58
CA PHE A 132 -17.31 0.22 1.61
C PHE A 132 -18.43 -0.78 1.27
N SER A 133 -19.28 -0.44 0.30
CA SER A 133 -20.37 -1.30 -0.17
C SER A 133 -20.38 -1.47 -1.68
N VAL A 134 -20.90 -2.59 -2.15
CA VAL A 134 -21.03 -2.87 -3.59
C VAL A 134 -22.06 -1.95 -4.22
N GLN A 135 -23.14 -1.64 -3.48
CA GLN A 135 -24.19 -0.75 -4.00
C GLN A 135 -23.67 0.69 -4.21
N GLU A 136 -22.81 1.19 -3.30
CA GLU A 136 -22.18 2.51 -3.49
C GLU A 136 -21.34 2.55 -4.75
N ALA A 137 -20.54 1.53 -5.01
CA ALA A 137 -19.74 1.45 -6.23
C ALA A 137 -20.61 1.38 -7.51
N ILE A 138 -21.71 0.62 -7.45
CA ILE A 138 -22.69 0.57 -8.58
C ILE A 138 -23.30 1.94 -8.82
N ASN A 139 -23.74 2.62 -7.76
CA ASN A 139 -24.35 3.95 -7.85
C ASN A 139 -23.36 5.04 -8.35
N ALA A 140 -22.07 4.82 -8.19
CA ALA A 140 -21.02 5.72 -8.68
C ALA A 140 -20.70 5.53 -10.17
N VAL A 141 -21.21 4.48 -10.79
CA VAL A 141 -21.06 4.27 -12.24
C VAL A 141 -21.92 5.31 -12.96
N PRO A 142 -21.34 6.17 -13.82
CA PRO A 142 -22.13 7.16 -14.56
C PRO A 142 -23.13 6.49 -15.52
N ASP A 143 -24.34 7.01 -15.56
CA ASP A 143 -25.38 6.60 -16.52
C ASP A 143 -24.98 6.91 -17.97
N PHE A 144 -25.59 6.20 -18.92
CA PHE A 144 -25.47 6.45 -20.36
C PHE A 144 -24.05 6.35 -20.95
N ARG A 145 -23.21 5.47 -20.42
CA ARG A 145 -21.89 5.18 -21.01
C ARG A 145 -22.02 4.40 -22.32
N LYS A 146 -21.93 5.10 -23.44
CA LYS A 146 -21.82 4.45 -24.75
C LYS A 146 -20.48 3.71 -24.89
N GLY A 147 -20.53 2.38 -24.87
CA GLY A 147 -19.43 1.52 -25.33
C GLY A 147 -18.29 1.24 -24.35
N LYS A 148 -18.28 1.76 -23.12
CA LYS A 148 -17.23 1.45 -22.12
C LYS A 148 -17.81 0.63 -20.95
N ARG A 149 -17.25 -0.59 -20.75
CA ARG A 149 -17.56 -1.41 -19.58
C ARG A 149 -16.87 -0.82 -18.34
N THR A 150 -17.58 -0.74 -17.21
CA THR A 150 -17.00 -0.44 -15.90
C THR A 150 -16.73 -1.76 -15.18
N THR A 151 -15.54 -1.90 -14.64
CA THR A 151 -15.09 -3.06 -13.85
C THR A 151 -14.98 -2.68 -12.39
N ILE A 152 -15.68 -3.41 -11.52
CA ILE A 152 -15.67 -3.20 -10.08
C ILE A 152 -14.99 -4.40 -9.44
N LEU A 153 -13.87 -4.18 -8.75
CA LEU A 153 -13.25 -5.19 -7.90
C LEU A 153 -13.91 -5.18 -6.52
N VAL A 154 -14.52 -6.28 -6.14
CA VAL A 154 -14.99 -6.48 -4.76
C VAL A 154 -13.96 -7.32 -4.02
N ARG A 155 -13.25 -6.72 -3.07
CA ARG A 155 -12.27 -7.41 -2.24
C ARG A 155 -12.97 -8.36 -1.25
N LYS A 156 -12.23 -9.32 -0.72
CA LYS A 156 -12.73 -10.27 0.26
C LYS A 156 -13.39 -9.55 1.45
N GLY A 157 -14.64 -9.93 1.76
CA GLY A 157 -15.41 -9.34 2.86
C GLY A 157 -16.81 -9.95 2.94
N VAL A 158 -17.55 -9.56 3.98
CA VAL A 158 -18.98 -9.89 4.10
C VAL A 158 -19.79 -8.63 3.79
N TYR A 159 -20.53 -8.68 2.70
CA TYR A 159 -21.35 -7.58 2.21
C TYR A 159 -22.83 -7.97 2.37
N LYS A 160 -23.46 -7.53 3.47
CA LYS A 160 -24.88 -7.79 3.76
C LYS A 160 -25.71 -6.62 3.22
N GLU A 161 -26.01 -6.65 1.94
CA GLU A 161 -26.71 -5.58 1.24
C GLU A 161 -27.60 -6.13 0.12
N LYS A 162 -28.65 -5.40 -0.22
CA LYS A 162 -29.46 -5.67 -1.40
C LYS A 162 -28.84 -4.94 -2.59
N ILE A 163 -28.48 -5.68 -3.62
CA ILE A 163 -27.91 -5.11 -4.85
C ILE A 163 -29.05 -4.76 -5.80
N VAL A 164 -29.05 -3.51 -6.26
CA VAL A 164 -29.93 -3.01 -7.30
C VAL A 164 -29.06 -2.47 -8.43
N ILE A 165 -29.16 -3.06 -9.62
CA ILE A 165 -28.48 -2.61 -10.82
C ILE A 165 -29.51 -1.81 -11.63
N PRO A 166 -29.30 -0.49 -11.84
CA PRO A 166 -30.19 0.32 -12.65
C PRO A 166 -30.24 -0.20 -14.09
N GLU A 167 -31.39 -0.10 -14.72
CA GLU A 167 -31.51 -0.31 -16.17
C GLU A 167 -30.75 0.84 -16.88
N SER A 168 -29.87 0.48 -17.81
CA SER A 168 -29.07 1.41 -18.60
C SER A 168 -29.73 1.78 -19.94
#